data_7e954f59529665894a5f0f6f7c4870f3
#
_entry.id   7e954f59529665894a5f0f6f7c4870f3
#
_cell.length_a   1.000
_cell.length_b   1.000
_cell.length_c   1.000
_cell.angle_alpha   90.00
_cell.angle_beta   90.00
_cell.angle_gamma   90.00
#
_symmetry.space_group_name_H-M   'P 1'
#
loop_
_entity.id
_entity.type
_entity.pdbx_description
1 polymer ?
#
loop_
_entity_poly.entity_id
_entity_poly.type
_entity_poly.pdbx_seq_one_letter_code
_entity_poly.pdbx_strand_id
1 'polypeptide(L)'
;RLNIYTIARIVCFKDPILAAARPELALTKPDGKPVTDANGLAWVNPYRQEVWEYLTELAEMAADLGFDEIQYDYVRFPVGSDANVADYGVDMDAYPKRQAIQDFLAYAGDRLHEKGCVVTADVFGTIIGSETDVQTVGQDYMALGQTVDAISPMVYPSHYANGVFGLKVPDANPYETVLAAMQGSVEELQEIPEAERAVVRPWLQAFTATWVPGHISYNGTQIREQIQAVYDAGYEEWILWNATNRYSAEGLLGADEVEDNENNQ
;
A
#
# COMPACT_ATOMS: atom_id res chain seq x y z
N ARG A 1 24.41 18.53 -3.63
CA ARG A 1 23.13 17.82 -3.34
C ARG A 1 23.14 16.56 -4.18
N LEU A 2 22.74 15.42 -3.58
CA LEU A 2 22.72 14.12 -4.25
C LEU A 2 21.50 13.94 -5.18
N ASN A 3 20.60 14.91 -5.23
CA ASN A 3 19.35 14.88 -6.01
C ASN A 3 18.53 13.61 -5.78
N ILE A 4 18.35 13.24 -4.50
CA ILE A 4 17.59 12.07 -4.08
C ILE A 4 16.12 12.49 -3.91
N TYR A 5 15.21 11.77 -4.55
CA TYR A 5 13.77 11.87 -4.36
C TYR A 5 13.40 11.33 -2.97
N THR A 6 12.60 12.08 -2.22
CA THR A 6 12.31 11.78 -0.81
C THR A 6 10.82 11.59 -0.57
N ILE A 7 10.48 10.46 0.05
CA ILE A 7 9.09 10.08 0.34
C ILE A 7 8.87 10.09 1.85
N ALA A 8 7.86 10.84 2.32
CA ALA A 8 7.40 10.79 3.70
C ALA A 8 6.25 9.78 3.81
N ARG A 9 6.51 8.62 4.42
CA ARG A 9 5.50 7.60 4.67
C ARG A 9 4.75 7.91 5.96
N ILE A 10 3.43 8.09 5.86
CA ILE A 10 2.53 8.42 6.97
C ILE A 10 1.59 7.25 7.23
N VAL A 11 1.59 6.74 8.47
CA VAL A 11 0.63 5.74 8.93
C VAL A 11 -0.70 6.43 9.25
N CYS A 12 -1.78 6.05 8.55
CA CYS A 12 -3.06 6.74 8.63
C CYS A 12 -3.91 6.25 9.83
N PHE A 13 -4.81 5.31 9.56
CA PHE A 13 -5.88 4.99 10.51
C PHE A 13 -5.48 4.01 11.62
N LYS A 14 -4.34 3.36 11.51
CA LYS A 14 -3.73 2.58 12.58
C LYS A 14 -2.88 3.48 13.48
N ASP A 15 -3.53 4.30 14.30
CA ASP A 15 -2.85 5.28 15.15
C ASP A 15 -3.25 5.12 16.63
N PRO A 16 -2.51 4.31 17.39
CA PRO A 16 -2.78 4.13 18.83
C PRO A 16 -2.48 5.38 19.66
N ILE A 17 -1.64 6.30 19.15
CA ILE A 17 -1.29 7.54 19.87
C ILE A 17 -2.45 8.52 19.77
N LEU A 18 -2.96 8.77 18.55
CA LEU A 18 -4.13 9.64 18.36
C LEU A 18 -5.36 9.05 19.04
N ALA A 19 -5.60 7.73 18.92
CA ALA A 19 -6.71 7.05 19.59
C ALA A 19 -6.69 7.20 21.13
N ALA A 20 -5.51 7.22 21.72
CA ALA A 20 -5.35 7.45 23.17
C ALA A 20 -5.48 8.93 23.55
N ALA A 21 -4.95 9.84 22.74
CA ALA A 21 -5.00 11.28 23.00
C ALA A 21 -6.39 11.89 22.71
N ARG A 22 -7.12 11.34 21.76
CA ARG A 22 -8.44 11.79 21.31
C ARG A 22 -9.39 10.58 21.23
N PRO A 23 -9.86 10.05 22.37
CA PRO A 23 -10.69 8.83 22.40
C PRO A 23 -11.98 8.94 21.60
N GLU A 24 -12.50 10.13 21.38
CA GLU A 24 -13.68 10.41 20.54
C GLU A 24 -13.43 10.18 19.05
N LEU A 25 -12.16 10.13 18.61
CA LEU A 25 -11.77 9.78 17.26
C LEU A 25 -11.42 8.31 17.09
N ALA A 26 -11.26 7.58 18.19
CA ALA A 26 -10.98 6.15 18.14
C ALA A 26 -12.14 5.37 17.54
N LEU A 27 -11.83 4.36 16.74
CA LEU A 27 -12.83 3.36 16.35
C LEU A 27 -13.12 2.47 17.54
N THR A 28 -14.39 2.33 17.89
CA THR A 28 -14.80 1.61 19.11
C THR A 28 -15.75 0.43 18.80
N LYS A 29 -15.79 -0.48 19.75
CA LYS A 29 -16.77 -1.57 19.80
C LYS A 29 -18.03 -1.10 20.56
N PRO A 30 -19.18 -1.83 20.49
CA PRO A 30 -20.40 -1.47 21.21
C PRO A 30 -20.25 -1.37 22.74
N ASP A 31 -19.22 -2.00 23.31
CA ASP A 31 -18.87 -1.89 24.75
C ASP A 31 -18.02 -0.67 25.09
N GLY A 32 -17.75 0.20 24.09
CA GLY A 32 -16.96 1.42 24.24
C GLY A 32 -15.45 1.21 24.23
N LYS A 33 -14.95 -0.02 24.10
CA LYS A 33 -13.52 -0.27 24.01
C LYS A 33 -12.99 -0.01 22.61
N PRO A 34 -11.75 0.45 22.46
CA PRO A 34 -11.13 0.63 21.15
C PRO A 34 -11.09 -0.67 20.35
N VAL A 35 -11.23 -0.55 19.04
CA VAL A 35 -10.90 -1.61 18.08
C VAL A 35 -9.37 -1.70 18.01
N THR A 36 -8.85 -2.91 18.15
CA THR A 36 -7.40 -3.16 18.11
C THR A 36 -7.04 -4.25 17.10
N ASP A 37 -5.80 -4.20 16.59
CA ASP A 37 -5.24 -5.30 15.83
C ASP A 37 -4.74 -6.45 16.73
N ALA A 38 -4.19 -7.50 16.11
CA ALA A 38 -3.65 -8.66 16.83
C ALA A 38 -2.50 -8.31 17.80
N ASN A 39 -1.85 -7.16 17.63
CA ASN A 39 -0.79 -6.66 18.50
C ASN A 39 -1.31 -5.69 19.59
N GLY A 40 -2.62 -5.51 19.68
CA GLY A 40 -3.25 -4.60 20.64
C GLY A 40 -3.15 -3.12 20.25
N LEU A 41 -2.79 -2.79 19.00
CA LEU A 41 -2.68 -1.41 18.53
C LEU A 41 -4.05 -0.88 18.09
N ALA A 42 -4.46 0.25 18.67
CA ALA A 42 -5.75 0.86 18.41
C ALA A 42 -5.81 1.57 17.03
N TRP A 43 -7.03 1.68 16.54
CA TRP A 43 -7.35 2.36 15.30
C TRP A 43 -8.22 3.58 15.56
N VAL A 44 -8.02 4.64 14.75
CA VAL A 44 -8.95 5.75 14.65
C VAL A 44 -9.99 5.47 13.57
N ASN A 45 -11.14 6.14 13.64
CA ASN A 45 -12.25 5.86 12.73
C ASN A 45 -12.04 6.55 11.37
N PRO A 46 -11.90 5.80 10.26
CA PRO A 46 -11.68 6.37 8.93
C PRO A 46 -12.82 7.25 8.40
N TYR A 47 -14.00 7.19 8.99
CA TYR A 47 -15.13 8.03 8.62
C TYR A 47 -15.12 9.42 9.27
N ARG A 48 -14.17 9.69 10.19
CA ARG A 48 -14.12 10.98 10.90
C ARG A 48 -13.29 12.00 10.13
N GLN A 49 -13.94 13.09 9.73
CA GLN A 49 -13.25 14.18 9.03
C GLN A 49 -12.15 14.82 9.86
N GLU A 50 -12.31 14.89 11.18
CA GLU A 50 -11.27 15.40 12.08
C GLU A 50 -9.99 14.55 12.04
N VAL A 51 -10.10 13.25 11.72
CA VAL A 51 -8.94 12.38 11.46
C VAL A 51 -8.30 12.73 10.11
N TRP A 52 -9.12 13.00 9.09
CA TRP A 52 -8.61 13.42 7.77
C TRP A 52 -7.85 14.74 7.85
N GLU A 53 -8.41 15.73 8.58
CA GLU A 53 -7.76 17.01 8.83
C GLU A 53 -6.40 16.82 9.50
N TYR A 54 -6.35 16.07 10.60
CA TYR A 54 -5.12 15.77 11.32
C TYR A 54 -4.05 15.10 10.42
N LEU A 55 -4.42 14.07 9.66
CA LEU A 55 -3.49 13.36 8.78
C LEU A 55 -3.00 14.25 7.63
N THR A 56 -3.87 15.10 7.10
CA THR A 56 -3.52 16.01 6.01
C THR A 56 -2.63 17.16 6.52
N GLU A 57 -2.90 17.73 7.69
CA GLU A 57 -2.02 18.72 8.30
C GLU A 57 -0.61 18.17 8.57
N LEU A 58 -0.52 16.91 9.04
CA LEU A 58 0.76 16.22 9.23
C LEU A 58 1.50 16.05 7.90
N ALA A 59 0.78 15.70 6.84
CA ALA A 59 1.32 15.57 5.49
C ALA A 59 1.81 16.91 4.92
N GLU A 60 1.03 17.97 5.10
CA GLU A 60 1.43 19.32 4.70
C GLU A 60 2.70 19.81 5.42
N MET A 61 2.85 19.47 6.70
CA MET A 61 4.09 19.75 7.43
C MET A 61 5.30 19.03 6.83
N ALA A 62 5.13 17.78 6.38
CA ALA A 62 6.20 17.05 5.72
C ALA A 62 6.52 17.65 4.34
N ALA A 63 5.52 18.04 3.55
CA ALA A 63 5.71 18.75 2.29
C ALA A 63 6.46 20.09 2.50
N ASP A 64 6.11 20.86 3.53
CA ASP A 64 6.80 22.11 3.89
C ASP A 64 8.26 21.90 4.34
N LEU A 65 8.59 20.72 4.85
CA LEU A 65 9.98 20.31 5.16
C LEU A 65 10.77 19.93 3.91
N GLY A 66 10.13 19.79 2.75
CA GLY A 66 10.75 19.55 1.45
C GLY A 66 10.78 18.08 1.03
N PHE A 67 9.88 17.25 1.55
CA PHE A 67 9.63 15.94 0.97
C PHE A 67 8.93 16.10 -0.39
N ASP A 68 9.33 15.27 -1.36
CA ASP A 68 8.81 15.31 -2.73
C ASP A 68 7.46 14.60 -2.84
N GLU A 69 7.21 13.61 -1.96
CA GLU A 69 6.03 12.75 -1.99
C GLU A 69 5.55 12.41 -0.58
N ILE A 70 4.23 12.32 -0.43
CA ILE A 70 3.56 11.77 0.74
C ILE A 70 2.99 10.40 0.38
N GLN A 71 3.41 9.38 1.10
CA GLN A 71 2.94 8.00 0.93
C GLN A 71 2.09 7.61 2.14
N TYR A 72 0.77 7.45 1.91
CA TYR A 72 -0.19 7.06 2.93
C TYR A 72 -0.24 5.53 3.08
N ASP A 73 0.24 5.03 4.22
CA ASP A 73 0.14 3.63 4.61
C ASP A 73 -0.95 3.42 5.66
N TYR A 74 -1.45 2.19 5.80
CA TYR A 74 -2.63 1.89 6.62
C TYR A 74 -3.84 2.79 6.29
N VAL A 75 -3.93 3.24 5.04
CA VAL A 75 -5.06 3.99 4.47
C VAL A 75 -6.17 3.01 4.10
N ARG A 76 -6.71 2.36 5.12
CA ARG A 76 -7.70 1.29 5.03
C ARG A 76 -8.42 1.07 6.34
N PHE A 77 -9.48 0.28 6.32
CA PHE A 77 -10.16 -0.18 7.52
C PHE A 77 -9.40 -1.34 8.19
N PRO A 78 -9.55 -1.51 9.51
CA PRO A 78 -8.98 -2.65 10.23
C PRO A 78 -9.63 -3.96 9.79
N VAL A 79 -8.92 -5.07 10.00
CA VAL A 79 -9.40 -6.44 9.78
C VAL A 79 -9.36 -7.22 11.10
N GLY A 80 -10.13 -8.32 11.16
CA GLY A 80 -10.18 -9.20 12.32
C GLY A 80 -11.46 -9.08 13.14
N SER A 81 -11.53 -9.83 14.25
CA SER A 81 -12.75 -9.97 15.05
C SER A 81 -13.28 -8.65 15.61
N ASP A 82 -12.40 -7.78 16.06
CA ASP A 82 -12.78 -6.47 16.61
C ASP A 82 -13.39 -5.55 15.53
N ALA A 83 -12.82 -5.58 14.32
CA ALA A 83 -13.30 -4.81 13.17
C ALA A 83 -14.71 -5.25 12.73
N ASN A 84 -15.01 -6.55 12.85
CA ASN A 84 -16.32 -7.11 12.44
C ASN A 84 -17.47 -6.66 13.35
N VAL A 85 -17.17 -6.21 14.57
CA VAL A 85 -18.15 -5.73 15.54
C VAL A 85 -18.01 -4.25 15.86
N ALA A 86 -17.18 -3.54 15.10
CA ALA A 86 -16.93 -2.11 15.30
C ALA A 86 -18.17 -1.26 15.04
N ASP A 87 -18.34 -0.22 15.85
CA ASP A 87 -19.30 0.85 15.58
C ASP A 87 -18.63 1.95 14.76
N TYR A 88 -18.92 1.99 13.49
CA TYR A 88 -18.39 3.02 12.58
C TYR A 88 -19.16 4.34 12.64
N GLY A 89 -20.33 4.37 13.25
CA GLY A 89 -21.17 5.58 13.40
C GLY A 89 -21.80 6.08 12.10
N VAL A 90 -21.81 5.26 11.04
CA VAL A 90 -22.39 5.57 9.74
C VAL A 90 -23.18 4.39 9.18
N ASP A 91 -24.11 4.68 8.27
CA ASP A 91 -24.75 3.66 7.45
C ASP A 91 -23.81 3.27 6.30
N MET A 92 -23.15 2.11 6.42
CA MET A 92 -22.18 1.63 5.44
C MET A 92 -22.82 1.19 4.11
N ASP A 93 -24.13 0.97 4.05
CA ASP A 93 -24.82 0.71 2.80
C ASP A 93 -24.99 2.01 2.00
N ALA A 94 -25.19 3.13 2.68
CA ALA A 94 -25.27 4.45 2.07
C ALA A 94 -23.89 5.09 1.81
N TYR A 95 -22.91 4.81 2.67
CA TYR A 95 -21.55 5.33 2.55
C TYR A 95 -20.53 4.20 2.82
N PRO A 96 -20.18 3.43 1.78
CA PRO A 96 -19.32 2.26 1.94
C PRO A 96 -17.88 2.61 2.24
N LYS A 97 -17.16 1.68 2.84
CA LYS A 97 -15.75 1.83 3.22
C LYS A 97 -14.87 2.32 2.09
N ARG A 98 -15.06 1.78 0.86
CA ARG A 98 -14.26 2.19 -0.32
C ARG A 98 -14.43 3.67 -0.65
N GLN A 99 -15.65 4.20 -0.50
CA GLN A 99 -15.91 5.61 -0.75
C GLN A 99 -15.20 6.50 0.29
N ALA A 100 -15.21 6.12 1.56
CA ALA A 100 -14.54 6.88 2.61
C ALA A 100 -13.01 6.95 2.41
N ILE A 101 -12.37 5.87 1.96
CA ILE A 101 -10.94 5.86 1.66
C ILE A 101 -10.64 6.72 0.43
N GLN A 102 -11.45 6.59 -0.62
CA GLN A 102 -11.31 7.42 -1.83
C GLN A 102 -11.49 8.92 -1.51
N ASP A 103 -12.54 9.27 -0.77
CA ASP A 103 -12.82 10.67 -0.40
C ASP A 103 -11.71 11.27 0.48
N PHE A 104 -11.15 10.49 1.41
CA PHE A 104 -10.00 10.92 2.20
C PHE A 104 -8.80 11.22 1.31
N LEU A 105 -8.45 10.32 0.38
CA LEU A 105 -7.29 10.50 -0.50
C LEU A 105 -7.49 11.66 -1.48
N ALA A 106 -8.72 11.86 -1.98
CA ALA A 106 -9.04 13.03 -2.80
C ALA A 106 -8.91 14.33 -1.98
N TYR A 107 -9.46 14.37 -0.77
CA TYR A 107 -9.34 15.51 0.15
C TYR A 107 -7.88 15.88 0.47
N ALA A 108 -7.07 14.87 0.77
CA ALA A 108 -5.65 15.09 1.07
C ALA A 108 -4.86 15.48 -0.20
N GLY A 109 -5.19 14.86 -1.34
CA GLY A 109 -4.58 15.13 -2.64
C GLY A 109 -4.75 16.60 -3.06
N ASP A 110 -5.98 17.11 -3.01
CA ASP A 110 -6.26 18.51 -3.36
C ASP A 110 -5.34 19.50 -2.60
N ARG A 111 -5.15 19.28 -1.29
CA ARG A 111 -4.33 20.14 -0.44
C ARG A 111 -2.82 19.98 -0.68
N LEU A 112 -2.37 18.75 -0.94
CA LEU A 112 -0.95 18.46 -1.16
C LEU A 112 -0.49 18.89 -2.56
N HIS A 113 -1.35 18.77 -3.57
CA HIS A 113 -1.07 19.28 -4.91
C HIS A 113 -0.90 20.82 -4.94
N GLU A 114 -1.60 21.58 -4.09
CA GLU A 114 -1.36 23.02 -3.92
C GLU A 114 0.07 23.32 -3.42
N LYS A 115 0.70 22.35 -2.73
CA LYS A 115 2.10 22.43 -2.29
C LYS A 115 3.09 21.83 -3.30
N GLY A 116 2.61 21.27 -4.41
CA GLY A 116 3.42 20.59 -5.43
C GLY A 116 3.99 19.24 -4.96
N CYS A 117 3.33 18.60 -4.00
CA CYS A 117 3.72 17.32 -3.44
C CYS A 117 2.93 16.17 -4.07
N VAL A 118 3.61 15.09 -4.44
CA VAL A 118 3.01 13.87 -4.99
C VAL A 118 2.31 13.08 -3.88
N VAL A 119 1.18 12.44 -4.19
CA VAL A 119 0.38 11.65 -3.24
C VAL A 119 0.32 10.19 -3.68
N THR A 120 0.72 9.30 -2.77
CA THR A 120 0.75 7.85 -3.00
C THR A 120 -0.06 7.13 -1.92
N ALA A 121 -0.73 6.05 -2.31
CA ALA A 121 -1.41 5.14 -1.38
C ALA A 121 -0.76 3.76 -1.38
N ASP A 122 -0.39 3.27 -0.19
CA ASP A 122 -0.01 1.88 0.04
C ASP A 122 -1.27 1.03 0.16
N VAL A 123 -1.38 0.00 -0.65
CA VAL A 123 -2.55 -0.87 -0.68
C VAL A 123 -2.17 -2.34 -0.56
N PHE A 124 -3.10 -3.17 -0.12
CA PHE A 124 -2.86 -4.61 -0.14
C PHE A 124 -2.80 -5.12 -1.59
N GLY A 125 -1.79 -5.95 -1.90
CA GLY A 125 -1.71 -6.59 -3.21
C GLY A 125 -2.88 -7.54 -3.48
N THR A 126 -3.52 -8.07 -2.44
CA THR A 126 -4.65 -9.01 -2.56
C THR A 126 -5.96 -8.35 -2.97
N ILE A 127 -6.07 -7.01 -2.94
CA ILE A 127 -7.29 -6.33 -3.43
C ILE A 127 -7.41 -6.37 -4.94
N ILE A 128 -6.29 -6.56 -5.66
CA ILE A 128 -6.27 -6.66 -7.11
C ILE A 128 -7.12 -7.87 -7.54
N GLY A 129 -8.22 -7.60 -8.24
CA GLY A 129 -9.17 -8.62 -8.68
C GLY A 129 -10.03 -9.27 -7.57
N SER A 130 -10.08 -8.70 -6.35
CA SER A 130 -10.80 -9.29 -5.22
C SER A 130 -11.82 -8.32 -4.60
N GLU A 131 -13.06 -8.35 -5.05
CA GLU A 131 -14.15 -7.55 -4.49
C GLU A 131 -14.36 -7.82 -2.99
N THR A 132 -14.11 -9.05 -2.51
CA THR A 132 -14.22 -9.39 -1.08
C THR A 132 -13.18 -8.64 -0.24
N ASP A 133 -11.94 -8.56 -0.72
CA ASP A 133 -10.89 -7.82 -0.02
C ASP A 133 -11.15 -6.32 -0.09
N VAL A 134 -11.60 -5.80 -1.24
CA VAL A 134 -12.04 -4.40 -1.41
C VAL A 134 -13.10 -4.03 -0.36
N GLN A 135 -14.17 -4.82 -0.24
CA GLN A 135 -15.22 -4.57 0.77
C GLN A 135 -14.71 -4.65 2.20
N THR A 136 -13.75 -5.52 2.46
CA THR A 136 -13.20 -5.74 3.81
C THR A 136 -12.37 -4.55 4.26
N VAL A 137 -11.43 -4.11 3.44
CA VAL A 137 -10.45 -3.07 3.81
C VAL A 137 -10.80 -1.68 3.31
N GLY A 138 -11.72 -1.55 2.36
CA GLY A 138 -12.12 -0.27 1.78
C GLY A 138 -11.13 0.27 0.75
N GLN A 139 -10.21 -0.55 0.25
CA GLN A 139 -9.27 -0.16 -0.81
C GLN A 139 -9.80 -0.70 -2.14
N ASP A 140 -10.30 0.15 -3.00
CA ASP A 140 -10.75 -0.17 -4.35
C ASP A 140 -9.64 0.19 -5.33
N TYR A 141 -9.01 -0.83 -5.93
CA TYR A 141 -7.79 -0.65 -6.70
C TYR A 141 -7.98 0.26 -7.91
N MET A 142 -9.09 0.08 -8.65
CA MET A 142 -9.41 0.92 -9.80
C MET A 142 -9.72 2.35 -9.39
N ALA A 143 -10.58 2.55 -8.38
CA ALA A 143 -10.94 3.87 -7.90
C ALA A 143 -9.74 4.64 -7.35
N LEU A 144 -8.87 3.98 -6.58
CA LEU A 144 -7.64 4.59 -6.06
C LEU A 144 -6.64 4.89 -7.17
N GLY A 145 -6.55 4.03 -8.20
CA GLY A 145 -5.73 4.25 -9.39
C GLY A 145 -6.13 5.48 -10.23
N GLN A 146 -7.30 6.08 -9.97
CA GLN A 146 -7.75 7.36 -10.55
C GLN A 146 -7.68 8.53 -9.56
N THR A 147 -7.41 8.25 -8.29
CA THR A 147 -7.52 9.27 -7.22
C THR A 147 -6.15 9.79 -6.79
N VAL A 148 -5.12 8.95 -6.81
CA VAL A 148 -3.76 9.29 -6.37
C VAL A 148 -2.80 9.38 -7.54
N ASP A 149 -1.64 10.03 -7.33
CA ASP A 149 -0.59 10.14 -8.36
C ASP A 149 0.16 8.81 -8.56
N ALA A 150 0.37 8.06 -7.47
CA ALA A 150 0.92 6.71 -7.52
C ALA A 150 0.20 5.76 -6.58
N ILE A 151 0.13 4.48 -6.94
CA ILE A 151 -0.42 3.42 -6.12
C ILE A 151 0.64 2.34 -5.88
N SER A 152 0.83 1.97 -4.62
CA SER A 152 1.89 1.04 -4.21
C SER A 152 1.30 -0.25 -3.61
N PRO A 153 0.94 -1.23 -4.46
CA PRO A 153 0.43 -2.51 -3.96
C PRO A 153 1.54 -3.32 -3.29
N MET A 154 1.25 -3.87 -2.10
CA MET A 154 2.14 -4.74 -1.35
C MET A 154 2.05 -6.16 -1.89
N VAL A 155 2.84 -6.49 -2.89
CA VAL A 155 2.83 -7.78 -3.58
C VAL A 155 3.87 -8.76 -3.03
N TYR A 156 3.98 -8.80 -1.72
CA TYR A 156 4.92 -9.73 -1.05
C TYR A 156 4.49 -11.17 -1.27
N PRO A 157 5.33 -12.03 -1.88
CA PRO A 157 4.98 -13.44 -2.12
C PRO A 157 4.54 -14.19 -0.85
N SER A 158 5.11 -13.85 0.32
CA SER A 158 4.74 -14.44 1.61
C SER A 158 3.32 -14.09 2.11
N HIS A 159 2.67 -13.10 1.51
CA HIS A 159 1.33 -12.63 1.91
C HIS A 159 0.20 -13.27 1.08
N TYR A 160 0.55 -14.04 0.06
CA TYR A 160 -0.40 -14.83 -0.71
C TYR A 160 -0.53 -16.23 -0.14
N ALA A 161 -1.75 -16.72 0.00
CA ALA A 161 -2.01 -18.06 0.53
C ALA A 161 -1.54 -19.14 -0.46
N ASN A 162 -1.20 -20.32 0.08
CA ASN A 162 -0.86 -21.48 -0.74
C ASN A 162 -1.99 -21.78 -1.74
N GLY A 163 -1.64 -22.01 -3.00
CA GLY A 163 -2.59 -22.26 -4.08
C GLY A 163 -3.00 -21.03 -4.88
N VAL A 164 -2.75 -19.82 -4.37
CA VAL A 164 -3.01 -18.57 -5.13
C VAL A 164 -2.14 -18.57 -6.38
N PHE A 165 -2.68 -18.07 -7.48
CA PHE A 165 -2.08 -18.09 -8.83
C PHE A 165 -1.70 -19.50 -9.32
N GLY A 166 -2.29 -20.55 -8.73
CA GLY A 166 -1.92 -21.94 -9.02
C GLY A 166 -0.60 -22.40 -8.42
N LEU A 167 0.06 -21.55 -7.61
CA LEU A 167 1.35 -21.83 -7.00
C LEU A 167 1.18 -22.56 -5.67
N LYS A 168 1.90 -23.68 -5.50
CA LYS A 168 1.82 -24.47 -4.25
C LYS A 168 2.24 -23.65 -3.03
N VAL A 169 3.30 -22.85 -3.16
CA VAL A 169 3.81 -21.94 -2.14
C VAL A 169 4.25 -20.66 -2.88
N PRO A 170 3.46 -19.59 -2.90
CA PRO A 170 3.83 -18.33 -3.58
C PRO A 170 5.18 -17.77 -3.11
N ASP A 171 5.50 -17.84 -1.81
CA ASP A 171 6.78 -17.38 -1.26
C ASP A 171 8.01 -18.13 -1.85
N ALA A 172 7.83 -19.36 -2.33
CA ALA A 172 8.88 -20.12 -3.01
C ALA A 172 8.96 -19.86 -4.53
N ASN A 173 8.08 -19.00 -5.06
CA ASN A 173 7.99 -18.67 -6.48
C ASN A 173 7.83 -17.12 -6.65
N PRO A 174 8.87 -16.35 -6.27
CA PRO A 174 8.77 -14.88 -6.21
C PRO A 174 8.48 -14.22 -7.56
N TYR A 175 9.12 -14.68 -8.64
CA TYR A 175 8.89 -14.16 -9.98
C TYR A 175 7.44 -14.38 -10.43
N GLU A 176 6.96 -15.61 -10.39
CA GLU A 176 5.62 -15.98 -10.86
C GLU A 176 4.53 -15.31 -10.02
N THR A 177 4.77 -15.14 -8.72
CA THR A 177 3.82 -14.48 -7.82
C THR A 177 3.68 -12.99 -8.15
N VAL A 178 4.81 -12.29 -8.28
CA VAL A 178 4.80 -10.86 -8.59
C VAL A 178 4.29 -10.62 -10.01
N LEU A 179 4.71 -11.44 -10.99
CA LEU A 179 4.23 -11.32 -12.37
C LEU A 179 2.71 -11.47 -12.44
N ALA A 180 2.13 -12.50 -11.81
CA ALA A 180 0.69 -12.73 -11.81
C ALA A 180 -0.08 -11.58 -11.12
N ALA A 181 0.42 -11.08 -9.99
CA ALA A 181 -0.19 -9.95 -9.30
C ALA A 181 -0.15 -8.67 -10.16
N MET A 182 0.97 -8.40 -10.80
CA MET A 182 1.13 -7.19 -11.63
C MET A 182 0.36 -7.30 -12.96
N GLN A 183 0.24 -8.48 -13.56
CA GLN A 183 -0.65 -8.70 -14.70
C GLN A 183 -2.12 -8.44 -14.33
N GLY A 184 -2.56 -8.88 -13.15
CA GLY A 184 -3.89 -8.54 -12.62
C GLY A 184 -4.07 -7.02 -12.46
N SER A 185 -3.03 -6.32 -12.01
CA SER A 185 -3.04 -4.86 -11.92
C SER A 185 -3.21 -4.19 -13.30
N VAL A 186 -2.50 -4.68 -14.32
CA VAL A 186 -2.65 -4.18 -15.71
C VAL A 186 -4.08 -4.39 -16.20
N GLU A 187 -4.64 -5.59 -15.99
CA GLU A 187 -6.01 -5.93 -16.39
C GLU A 187 -7.05 -5.03 -15.70
N GLU A 188 -6.88 -4.75 -14.41
CA GLU A 188 -7.84 -3.95 -13.64
C GLU A 188 -7.77 -2.46 -14.03
N LEU A 189 -6.57 -1.93 -14.25
CA LEU A 189 -6.38 -0.51 -14.56
C LEU A 189 -6.53 -0.18 -16.05
N GLN A 190 -6.63 -1.15 -16.97
CA GLN A 190 -6.71 -0.88 -18.42
C GLN A 190 -7.94 -0.05 -18.83
N GLU A 191 -9.02 -0.09 -18.03
CA GLU A 191 -10.24 0.70 -18.28
C GLU A 191 -10.04 2.20 -18.02
N ILE A 192 -8.98 2.59 -17.30
CA ILE A 192 -8.63 3.98 -17.01
C ILE A 192 -7.76 4.51 -18.16
N PRO A 193 -8.07 5.68 -18.75
CA PRO A 193 -7.18 6.32 -19.72
C PRO A 193 -5.77 6.49 -19.14
N GLU A 194 -4.74 6.22 -19.91
CA GLU A 194 -3.34 6.24 -19.45
C GLU A 194 -2.95 7.57 -18.78
N ALA A 195 -3.41 8.69 -19.33
CA ALA A 195 -3.13 10.03 -18.79
C ALA A 195 -3.82 10.34 -17.44
N GLU A 196 -4.79 9.50 -17.03
CA GLU A 196 -5.55 9.65 -15.78
C GLU A 196 -5.21 8.54 -14.78
N ARG A 197 -4.28 7.67 -15.14
CA ARG A 197 -3.91 6.49 -14.35
C ARG A 197 -2.73 6.79 -13.43
N ALA A 198 -2.85 6.43 -12.16
CA ALA A 198 -1.75 6.48 -11.22
C ALA A 198 -0.54 5.66 -11.69
N VAL A 199 0.65 6.12 -11.39
CA VAL A 199 1.87 5.31 -11.54
C VAL A 199 1.78 4.11 -10.60
N VAL A 200 2.05 2.91 -11.09
CA VAL A 200 2.07 1.70 -10.26
C VAL A 200 3.49 1.41 -9.80
N ARG A 201 3.68 1.43 -8.47
CA ARG A 201 4.99 1.25 -7.83
C ARG A 201 4.88 0.18 -6.73
N PRO A 202 4.90 -1.12 -7.06
CA PRO A 202 4.69 -2.18 -6.08
C PRO A 202 5.77 -2.24 -5.01
N TRP A 203 5.37 -2.56 -3.78
CA TRP A 203 6.27 -2.97 -2.72
C TRP A 203 6.69 -4.42 -2.90
N LEU A 204 7.99 -4.67 -2.99
CA LEU A 204 8.59 -6.00 -3.16
C LEU A 204 9.22 -6.51 -1.87
N GLN A 205 9.21 -7.82 -1.69
CA GLN A 205 9.72 -8.48 -0.49
C GLN A 205 11.25 -8.57 -0.50
N ALA A 206 11.91 -7.89 0.44
CA ALA A 206 13.35 -7.97 0.65
C ALA A 206 13.70 -8.62 2.02
N PHE A 207 12.92 -9.62 2.44
CA PHE A 207 13.08 -10.34 3.71
C PHE A 207 12.69 -11.80 3.56
N THR A 208 13.26 -12.69 4.39
CA THR A 208 12.87 -14.11 4.46
C THR A 208 11.69 -14.29 5.42
N ALA A 209 10.57 -14.82 4.91
CA ALA A 209 9.33 -15.02 5.68
C ALA A 209 9.34 -16.40 6.39
N THR A 210 10.14 -16.55 7.44
CA THR A 210 10.36 -17.81 8.16
C THR A 210 9.10 -18.42 8.79
N TRP A 211 8.00 -17.68 8.89
CA TRP A 211 6.71 -18.14 9.39
C TRP A 211 5.85 -18.84 8.31
N VAL A 212 6.23 -18.74 7.02
CA VAL A 212 5.52 -19.38 5.92
C VAL A 212 6.01 -20.82 5.75
N PRO A 213 5.14 -21.84 5.89
CA PRO A 213 5.53 -23.22 5.63
C PRO A 213 5.94 -23.42 4.16
N GLY A 214 7.18 -23.84 3.95
CA GLY A 214 7.75 -24.01 2.62
C GLY A 214 8.39 -22.75 2.03
N HIS A 215 8.63 -21.73 2.85
CA HIS A 215 9.37 -20.53 2.46
C HIS A 215 10.76 -20.84 1.93
N ILE A 216 11.32 -19.92 1.17
CA ILE A 216 12.72 -19.94 0.75
C ILE A 216 13.47 -18.74 1.35
N SER A 217 14.81 -18.80 1.32
CA SER A 217 15.61 -17.64 1.70
C SER A 217 15.58 -16.59 0.61
N TYR A 218 15.33 -15.33 1.00
CA TYR A 218 15.36 -14.18 0.11
C TYR A 218 16.72 -13.48 0.18
N ASN A 219 17.38 -13.43 -0.94
CA ASN A 219 18.66 -12.73 -1.17
C ASN A 219 18.61 -11.94 -2.48
N GLY A 220 19.74 -11.55 -3.03
CA GLY A 220 19.78 -10.79 -4.29
C GLY A 220 19.08 -11.46 -5.46
N THR A 221 19.10 -12.80 -5.56
CA THR A 221 18.40 -13.54 -6.63
C THR A 221 16.89 -13.32 -6.57
N GLN A 222 16.27 -13.54 -5.40
CA GLN A 222 14.82 -13.39 -5.24
C GLN A 222 14.36 -11.92 -5.36
N ILE A 223 15.21 -10.97 -4.99
CA ILE A 223 14.96 -9.55 -5.24
C ILE A 223 14.96 -9.27 -6.74
N ARG A 224 15.97 -9.76 -7.48
CA ARG A 224 16.07 -9.59 -8.94
C ARG A 224 14.91 -10.24 -9.68
N GLU A 225 14.51 -11.44 -9.28
CA GLU A 225 13.35 -12.14 -9.84
C GLU A 225 12.06 -11.30 -9.72
N GLN A 226 11.81 -10.69 -8.56
CA GLN A 226 10.66 -9.83 -8.35
C GLN A 226 10.72 -8.55 -9.20
N ILE A 227 11.89 -7.89 -9.27
CA ILE A 227 12.09 -6.69 -10.09
C ILE A 227 11.86 -7.03 -11.57
N GLN A 228 12.40 -8.15 -12.06
CA GLN A 228 12.20 -8.59 -13.43
C GLN A 228 10.72 -8.85 -13.73
N ALA A 229 10.00 -9.46 -12.78
CA ALA A 229 8.57 -9.70 -12.92
C ALA A 229 7.75 -8.39 -13.06
N VAL A 230 8.15 -7.32 -12.35
CA VAL A 230 7.55 -5.99 -12.51
C VAL A 230 7.76 -5.47 -13.92
N TYR A 231 8.98 -5.56 -14.44
CA TYR A 231 9.31 -5.13 -15.81
C TYR A 231 8.58 -5.95 -16.87
N ASP A 232 8.54 -7.27 -16.71
CA ASP A 232 7.84 -8.18 -17.64
C ASP A 232 6.32 -8.00 -17.62
N ALA A 233 5.77 -7.43 -16.55
CA ALA A 233 4.37 -7.00 -16.49
C ALA A 233 4.12 -5.64 -17.15
N GLY A 234 5.17 -4.91 -17.56
CA GLY A 234 5.09 -3.61 -18.22
C GLY A 234 5.15 -2.40 -17.29
N TYR A 235 5.56 -2.59 -16.02
CA TYR A 235 5.81 -1.50 -15.07
C TYR A 235 7.31 -1.22 -14.94
N GLU A 236 7.66 0.01 -14.55
CA GLU A 236 9.06 0.47 -14.49
C GLU A 236 9.54 0.74 -13.06
N GLU A 237 8.61 1.02 -12.13
CA GLU A 237 8.92 1.45 -10.77
C GLU A 237 8.60 0.35 -9.74
N TRP A 238 9.36 0.33 -8.66
CA TRP A 238 9.20 -0.60 -7.55
C TRP A 238 9.85 -0.05 -6.28
N ILE A 239 9.45 -0.57 -5.11
CA ILE A 239 10.02 -0.25 -3.81
C ILE A 239 10.36 -1.55 -3.09
N LEU A 240 11.50 -1.61 -2.41
CA LEU A 240 11.88 -2.76 -1.58
C LEU A 240 11.44 -2.54 -0.12
N TRP A 241 10.83 -3.56 0.48
CA TRP A 241 10.51 -3.56 1.90
C TRP A 241 11.38 -4.53 2.69
N ASN A 242 12.06 -4.00 3.72
CA ASN A 242 12.71 -4.78 4.76
C ASN A 242 12.61 -4.03 6.09
N ALA A 243 11.98 -4.64 7.11
CA ALA A 243 11.74 -4.02 8.41
C ALA A 243 13.04 -3.65 9.17
N THR A 244 14.18 -4.26 8.80
CA THR A 244 15.49 -3.96 9.40
C THR A 244 16.31 -2.95 8.61
N ASN A 245 15.77 -2.44 7.49
CA ASN A 245 16.45 -1.55 6.54
C ASN A 245 17.79 -2.10 6.03
N ARG A 246 17.86 -3.42 5.83
CA ARG A 246 19.04 -4.11 5.26
C ARG A 246 18.66 -4.71 3.92
N TYR A 247 19.29 -4.22 2.86
CA TYR A 247 18.99 -4.63 1.49
C TYR A 247 20.21 -5.32 0.87
N SER A 248 19.96 -6.36 0.06
CA SER A 248 21.00 -7.03 -0.72
C SER A 248 21.24 -6.27 -2.01
N ALA A 249 22.36 -5.58 -2.10
CA ALA A 249 22.74 -4.84 -3.31
C ALA A 249 22.96 -5.77 -4.53
N GLU A 250 23.25 -7.06 -4.30
CA GLU A 250 23.41 -8.07 -5.36
C GLU A 250 22.16 -8.28 -6.21
N GLY A 251 20.98 -7.90 -5.70
CA GLY A 251 19.71 -7.95 -6.44
C GLY A 251 19.46 -6.73 -7.32
N LEU A 252 20.26 -5.68 -7.18
CA LEU A 252 20.16 -4.45 -7.95
C LEU A 252 21.12 -4.50 -9.15
N LEU A 253 20.73 -3.90 -10.27
CA LEU A 253 21.61 -3.74 -11.40
C LEU A 253 22.71 -2.71 -11.07
N GLY A 254 23.95 -2.96 -11.53
CA GLY A 254 25.00 -1.94 -11.56
C GLY A 254 24.68 -0.88 -12.61
N ALA A 255 25.31 0.30 -12.49
CA ALA A 255 25.14 1.39 -13.44
C ALA A 255 25.41 0.95 -14.90
N ASP A 256 26.44 0.14 -15.10
CA ASP A 256 26.84 -0.37 -16.43
C ASP A 256 25.78 -1.34 -17.03
N GLU A 257 25.06 -2.09 -16.18
CA GLU A 257 24.02 -3.02 -16.61
C GLU A 257 22.68 -2.33 -16.95
N VAL A 258 22.44 -1.14 -16.39
CA VAL A 258 21.28 -0.30 -16.72
C VAL A 258 21.40 0.26 -18.13
N GLU A 259 22.60 0.77 -18.51
CA GLU A 259 22.85 1.32 -19.85
C GLU A 259 22.71 0.26 -20.95
N ASP A 260 23.08 -0.99 -20.68
CA ASP A 260 22.94 -2.10 -21.64
C ASP A 260 21.48 -2.51 -21.86
N ASN A 261 20.63 -2.40 -20.85
CA ASN A 261 19.19 -2.69 -20.97
C ASN A 261 18.43 -1.58 -21.71
N GLU A 262 18.76 -0.31 -21.49
CA GLU A 262 18.14 0.81 -22.22
C GLU A 262 18.48 0.81 -23.71
N ASN A 263 19.65 0.29 -24.11
CA ASN A 263 20.06 0.18 -25.51
C ASN A 263 19.50 -1.04 -26.25
N ASN A 264 18.84 -1.97 -25.53
CA ASN A 264 18.27 -3.20 -26.10
C ASN A 264 16.73 -3.20 -26.17
N GLN A 265 16.06 -2.12 -25.79
CA GLN A 265 14.62 -1.88 -25.97
C GLN A 265 14.40 -0.94 -27.17
#